data_6ddb93e6e34107b5d43988950866a0ef
#
_entry.id   6ddb93e6e34107b5d43988950866a0ef
#
_cell.length_a   1.000
_cell.length_b   1.000
_cell.length_c   1.000
_cell.angle_alpha   90.00
_cell.angle_beta   90.00
_cell.angle_gamma   90.00
#
_symmetry.space_group_name_H-M   'P 1'
#
loop_
_entity.id
_entity.type
_entity.pdbx_description
1 polymer ?
#
loop_
_entity_poly.entity_id
_entity_poly.type
_entity_poly.pdbx_seq_one_letter_code
_entity_poly.pdbx_strand_id
1 'polypeptide(L)'
;MAARSRREHGEPLVVRAALDRERHITQVTSYGYLARRGPKRHVTVTPRPLRYWQYDPARPWVVAVTVLAVVVWLAFLGWRDGATAAADEAPLAIGLAVVVLLGATGRFTIGDHAVSTDIAGLRQTSSFGVVPLVLVSEVVEGRAPQGWATPKARGGWWPGRRRVSVRHLDDDGLTEKAFTVWVRDPAAVADALGRPLPR
;
A
#
# COMPACT_ATOMS: atom_id res chain seq x y z
N MET A 1 -25.95 -24.41 2.55
CA MET A 1 -25.50 -23.00 2.49
C MET A 1 -26.02 -22.12 3.64
N ALA A 2 -27.13 -22.44 4.31
CA ALA A 2 -27.74 -21.61 5.37
C ALA A 2 -27.01 -21.59 6.74
N ALA A 3 -26.19 -22.59 7.06
CA ALA A 3 -25.53 -22.68 8.37
C ALA A 3 -24.32 -21.75 8.53
N ARG A 4 -23.71 -21.29 7.43
CA ARG A 4 -22.55 -20.40 7.45
C ARG A 4 -22.95 -18.95 7.78
N SER A 5 -24.11 -18.51 7.30
CA SER A 5 -24.64 -17.15 7.52
C SER A 5 -25.03 -16.89 9.00
N ARG A 6 -25.45 -17.92 9.75
CA ARG A 6 -25.89 -17.75 11.14
C ARG A 6 -24.76 -17.55 12.14
N ARG A 7 -23.55 -18.06 11.84
CA ARG A 7 -22.36 -17.85 12.72
C ARG A 7 -21.73 -16.47 12.56
N GLU A 8 -21.89 -15.83 11.41
CA GLU A 8 -21.27 -14.53 11.14
C GLU A 8 -21.92 -13.36 11.90
N HIS A 9 -23.16 -13.51 12.37
CA HIS A 9 -23.91 -12.44 13.04
C HIS A 9 -23.70 -12.39 14.56
N GLY A 10 -22.97 -13.32 15.15
CA GLY A 10 -22.77 -13.42 16.60
C GLY A 10 -21.33 -13.21 17.10
N GLU A 11 -20.34 -13.11 16.19
CA GLU A 11 -18.97 -12.88 16.61
C GLU A 11 -18.73 -11.38 16.92
N PRO A 12 -18.04 -11.07 18.05
CA PRO A 12 -17.65 -9.69 18.34
C PRO A 12 -16.87 -9.08 17.17
N LEU A 13 -17.16 -7.81 16.84
CA LEU A 13 -16.55 -7.08 15.72
C LEU A 13 -15.01 -7.20 15.70
N VAL A 14 -14.40 -7.14 16.88
CA VAL A 14 -12.94 -7.24 17.06
C VAL A 14 -12.40 -8.61 16.62
N VAL A 15 -13.09 -9.70 16.98
CA VAL A 15 -12.68 -11.06 16.59
C VAL A 15 -12.80 -11.24 15.09
N ARG A 16 -13.88 -10.77 14.49
CA ARG A 16 -14.08 -10.80 13.05
C ARG A 16 -13.01 -9.99 12.32
N ALA A 17 -12.69 -8.80 12.82
CA ALA A 17 -11.64 -7.96 12.25
C ALA A 17 -10.27 -8.63 12.30
N ALA A 18 -9.93 -9.32 13.39
CA ALA A 18 -8.69 -10.07 13.52
C ALA A 18 -8.59 -11.21 12.50
N LEU A 19 -9.65 -12.00 12.35
CA LEU A 19 -9.72 -13.09 11.36
C LEU A 19 -9.63 -12.58 9.91
N ASP A 20 -10.31 -11.49 9.61
CA ASP A 20 -10.30 -10.87 8.29
C ASP A 20 -8.89 -10.32 7.95
N ARG A 21 -8.16 -9.82 8.94
CA ARG A 21 -6.76 -9.40 8.79
C ARG A 21 -5.85 -10.58 8.42
N GLU A 22 -5.94 -11.69 9.13
CA GLU A 22 -5.14 -12.89 8.85
C GLU A 22 -5.43 -13.46 7.46
N ARG A 23 -6.71 -13.55 7.10
CA ARG A 23 -7.14 -13.98 5.77
C ARG A 23 -6.60 -13.08 4.67
N HIS A 24 -6.63 -11.77 4.89
CA HIS A 24 -6.09 -10.80 3.94
C HIS A 24 -4.58 -10.94 3.80
N ILE A 25 -3.83 -11.06 4.90
CA ILE A 25 -2.39 -11.28 4.86
C ILE A 25 -2.06 -12.54 4.07
N THR A 26 -2.77 -13.65 4.33
CA THR A 26 -2.60 -14.91 3.59
C THR A 26 -2.91 -14.71 2.09
N GLN A 27 -3.96 -13.98 1.74
CA GLN A 27 -4.29 -13.67 0.37
C GLN A 27 -3.19 -12.85 -0.30
N VAL A 28 -2.75 -11.75 0.31
CA VAL A 28 -1.74 -10.83 -0.27
C VAL A 28 -0.37 -11.49 -0.38
N THR A 29 0.04 -12.32 0.58
CA THR A 29 1.34 -13.03 0.55
C THR A 29 1.39 -14.11 -0.53
N SER A 30 0.24 -14.58 -1.02
CA SER A 30 0.16 -15.51 -2.15
C SER A 30 0.50 -14.85 -3.49
N TYR A 31 0.54 -13.50 -3.55
CA TYR A 31 0.93 -12.74 -4.73
C TYR A 31 2.40 -12.33 -4.64
N GLY A 32 3.19 -12.58 -5.70
CA GLY A 32 4.56 -12.08 -5.79
C GLY A 32 4.60 -10.57 -5.94
N TYR A 33 5.52 -9.91 -5.24
CA TYR A 33 5.65 -8.45 -5.25
C TYR A 33 5.90 -7.85 -6.65
N LEU A 34 6.79 -8.46 -7.43
CA LEU A 34 7.13 -8.04 -8.80
C LEU A 34 6.19 -8.64 -9.86
N ALA A 35 5.19 -9.40 -9.46
CA ALA A 35 4.35 -10.08 -10.41
C ALA A 35 3.27 -9.16 -10.98
N ARG A 36 3.57 -8.52 -12.10
CA ARG A 36 2.55 -8.14 -13.08
C ARG A 36 1.75 -9.37 -13.58
N ARG A 37 2.11 -10.58 -13.17
CA ARG A 37 1.71 -11.87 -13.76
C ARG A 37 0.87 -12.75 -12.84
N GLY A 38 0.17 -12.19 -11.88
CA GLY A 38 -0.73 -13.00 -11.04
C GLY A 38 -0.02 -13.88 -9.99
N PRO A 39 -0.73 -14.79 -9.32
CA PRO A 39 -0.20 -15.54 -8.20
C PRO A 39 0.95 -16.45 -8.62
N LYS A 40 2.04 -16.44 -7.85
CA LYS A 40 3.09 -17.45 -7.99
C LYS A 40 2.50 -18.82 -7.64
N ARG A 41 2.65 -19.77 -8.55
CA ARG A 41 2.20 -21.18 -8.41
C ARG A 41 3.00 -21.96 -7.37
N HIS A 42 3.13 -21.49 -6.15
CA HIS A 42 3.72 -22.30 -5.08
C HIS A 42 2.71 -22.85 -4.09
N VAL A 43 1.44 -22.58 -4.33
CA VAL A 43 0.37 -23.02 -3.43
C VAL A 43 -0.58 -23.88 -4.23
N THR A 44 -0.92 -25.04 -3.69
CA THR A 44 -1.94 -25.98 -4.21
C THR A 44 -3.33 -25.35 -4.33
N VAL A 45 -3.53 -24.17 -3.78
CA VAL A 45 -4.78 -23.42 -3.83
C VAL A 45 -4.52 -22.09 -4.55
N THR A 46 -5.20 -21.86 -5.67
CA THR A 46 -5.18 -20.58 -6.36
C THR A 46 -5.78 -19.50 -5.45
N PRO A 47 -5.05 -18.46 -5.08
CA PRO A 47 -5.58 -17.40 -4.23
C PRO A 47 -6.71 -16.67 -4.96
N ARG A 48 -7.72 -16.22 -4.22
CA ARG A 48 -8.79 -15.40 -4.77
C ARG A 48 -8.21 -14.11 -5.35
N PRO A 49 -8.74 -13.61 -6.48
CA PRO A 49 -8.27 -12.37 -7.08
C PRO A 49 -8.40 -11.19 -6.10
N LEU A 50 -7.46 -10.27 -6.16
CA LEU A 50 -7.58 -9.00 -5.44
C LEU A 50 -8.68 -8.16 -6.10
N ARG A 51 -9.51 -7.50 -5.31
CA ARG A 51 -10.55 -6.60 -5.81
C ARG A 51 -9.95 -5.35 -6.45
N TYR A 52 -8.87 -4.84 -5.85
CA TYR A 52 -8.12 -3.72 -6.37
C TYR A 52 -6.65 -3.82 -5.96
N TRP A 53 -5.76 -3.37 -6.84
CA TRP A 53 -4.36 -3.21 -6.49
C TRP A 53 -3.70 -2.16 -7.37
N GLN A 54 -2.72 -1.47 -6.80
CA GLN A 54 -1.84 -0.58 -7.56
C GLN A 54 -0.45 -0.56 -6.95
N TYR A 55 0.56 -0.33 -7.79
CA TYR A 55 1.89 0.00 -7.32
C TYR A 55 2.01 1.50 -7.12
N ASP A 56 2.59 1.88 -5.98
CA ASP A 56 2.97 3.24 -5.66
C ASP A 56 4.47 3.38 -5.90
N PRO A 57 4.91 4.25 -6.83
CA PRO A 57 6.32 4.53 -7.01
C PRO A 57 6.90 5.20 -5.76
N ALA A 58 8.22 5.20 -5.67
CA ALA A 58 8.91 5.93 -4.61
C ALA A 58 8.42 7.38 -4.56
N ARG A 59 8.27 7.93 -3.36
CA ARG A 59 7.80 9.31 -3.18
C ARG A 59 8.71 10.29 -3.91
N PRO A 60 8.19 11.36 -4.54
CA PRO A 60 9.01 12.30 -5.33
C PRO A 60 10.22 12.86 -4.58
N TRP A 61 10.08 13.14 -3.29
CA TRP A 61 11.21 13.61 -2.48
C TRP A 61 12.29 12.52 -2.30
N VAL A 62 11.93 11.23 -2.20
CA VAL A 62 12.90 10.12 -2.15
C VAL A 62 13.67 10.04 -3.46
N VAL A 63 12.96 10.17 -4.59
CA VAL A 63 13.60 10.23 -5.91
C VAL A 63 14.57 11.40 -5.98
N ALA A 64 14.14 12.61 -5.59
CA ALA A 64 14.97 13.81 -5.61
C ALA A 64 16.22 13.65 -4.73
N VAL A 65 16.07 13.17 -3.49
CA VAL A 65 17.20 12.95 -2.57
C VAL A 65 18.15 11.88 -3.11
N THR A 66 17.62 10.78 -3.66
CA THR A 66 18.47 9.71 -4.22
C THR A 66 19.27 10.21 -5.42
N VAL A 67 18.62 10.92 -6.35
CA VAL A 67 19.31 11.51 -7.51
C VAL A 67 20.36 12.54 -7.06
N LEU A 68 20.01 13.42 -6.13
CA LEU A 68 20.96 14.40 -5.58
C LEU A 68 22.17 13.73 -4.94
N ALA A 69 21.94 12.66 -4.15
CA ALA A 69 23.03 11.91 -3.52
C ALA A 69 23.98 11.29 -4.54
N VAL A 70 23.46 10.72 -5.64
CA VAL A 70 24.27 10.17 -6.73
C VAL A 70 25.08 11.29 -7.39
N VAL A 71 24.43 12.41 -7.72
CA VAL A 71 25.11 13.55 -8.38
C VAL A 71 26.22 14.12 -7.50
N VAL A 72 25.94 14.35 -6.24
CA VAL A 72 26.94 14.89 -5.28
C VAL A 72 28.10 13.91 -5.11
N TRP A 73 27.82 12.63 -5.00
CA TRP A 73 28.86 11.60 -4.88
C TRP A 73 29.78 11.57 -6.11
N LEU A 74 29.21 11.52 -7.30
CA LEU A 74 29.99 11.50 -8.54
C LEU A 74 30.75 12.80 -8.78
N ALA A 75 30.16 13.95 -8.43
CA ALA A 75 30.84 15.25 -8.50
C ALA A 75 32.03 15.31 -7.53
N PHE A 76 31.87 14.81 -6.31
CA PHE A 76 32.93 14.74 -5.31
C PHE A 76 34.10 13.85 -5.80
N LEU A 77 33.80 12.66 -6.35
CA LEU A 77 34.82 11.77 -6.92
C LEU A 77 35.54 12.42 -8.10
N GLY A 78 34.77 13.06 -9.01
CA GLY A 78 35.36 13.76 -10.16
C GLY A 78 36.27 14.90 -9.76
N TRP A 79 35.94 15.63 -8.67
CA TRP A 79 36.79 16.68 -8.13
C TRP A 79 38.05 16.14 -7.43
N ARG A 80 37.93 15.05 -6.65
CA ARG A 80 39.04 14.50 -5.85
C ARG A 80 39.99 13.63 -6.69
N ASP A 81 39.43 12.72 -7.49
CA ASP A 81 40.18 11.63 -8.12
C ASP A 81 40.15 11.69 -9.66
N GLY A 82 39.43 12.67 -10.22
CA GLY A 82 39.32 12.88 -11.67
C GLY A 82 38.08 12.23 -12.32
N ALA A 83 37.81 12.65 -13.55
CA ALA A 83 36.61 12.25 -14.29
C ALA A 83 36.53 10.71 -14.57
N THR A 84 37.68 10.06 -14.73
CA THR A 84 37.77 8.61 -14.96
C THR A 84 37.28 7.84 -13.76
N ALA A 85 37.72 8.23 -12.54
CA ALA A 85 37.26 7.59 -11.29
C ALA A 85 35.76 7.74 -11.09
N ALA A 86 35.21 8.92 -11.37
CA ALA A 86 33.75 9.14 -11.32
C ALA A 86 32.99 8.27 -12.34
N ALA A 87 33.54 8.08 -13.55
CA ALA A 87 32.92 7.25 -14.58
C ALA A 87 32.94 5.76 -14.19
N ASP A 88 34.02 5.28 -13.57
CA ASP A 88 34.15 3.89 -13.16
C ASP A 88 33.18 3.54 -12.00
N GLU A 89 32.93 4.51 -11.09
CA GLU A 89 32.01 4.33 -9.97
C GLU A 89 30.52 4.58 -10.33
N ALA A 90 30.24 5.25 -11.45
CA ALA A 90 28.88 5.60 -11.83
C ALA A 90 27.93 4.39 -11.95
N PRO A 91 28.30 3.23 -12.53
CA PRO A 91 27.42 2.08 -12.59
C PRO A 91 27.01 1.55 -11.21
N LEU A 92 27.93 1.54 -10.26
CA LEU A 92 27.66 1.12 -8.88
C LEU A 92 26.72 2.10 -8.17
N ALA A 93 26.98 3.40 -8.27
CA ALA A 93 26.14 4.44 -7.68
C ALA A 93 24.72 4.42 -8.24
N ILE A 94 24.58 4.27 -9.56
CA ILE A 94 23.28 4.15 -10.24
C ILE A 94 22.58 2.85 -9.82
N GLY A 95 23.29 1.73 -9.79
CA GLY A 95 22.74 0.44 -9.36
C GLY A 95 22.19 0.51 -7.93
N LEU A 96 22.92 1.14 -7.01
CA LEU A 96 22.48 1.35 -5.63
C LEU A 96 21.25 2.27 -5.57
N ALA A 97 21.24 3.36 -6.35
CA ALA A 97 20.08 4.23 -6.46
C ALA A 97 18.82 3.49 -6.93
N VAL A 98 18.96 2.63 -7.93
CA VAL A 98 17.86 1.77 -8.43
C VAL A 98 17.34 0.86 -7.32
N VAL A 99 18.24 0.22 -6.55
CA VAL A 99 17.85 -0.64 -5.41
C VAL A 99 17.09 0.17 -4.36
N VAL A 100 17.57 1.36 -3.99
CA VAL A 100 16.88 2.26 -3.05
C VAL A 100 15.50 2.66 -3.55
N LEU A 101 15.38 3.05 -4.83
CA LEU A 101 14.10 3.46 -5.42
C LEU A 101 13.12 2.29 -5.51
N LEU A 102 13.59 1.09 -5.89
CA LEU A 102 12.77 -0.12 -5.86
C LEU A 102 12.31 -0.47 -4.43
N GLY A 103 13.21 -0.34 -3.45
CA GLY A 103 12.90 -0.54 -2.05
C GLY A 103 11.91 0.47 -1.47
N ALA A 104 11.85 1.67 -2.05
CA ALA A 104 10.91 2.72 -1.64
C ALA A 104 9.55 2.66 -2.36
N THR A 105 9.33 1.72 -3.29
CA THR A 105 8.02 1.52 -3.92
C THR A 105 7.05 0.88 -2.94
N GLY A 106 5.77 1.18 -3.05
CA GLY A 106 4.71 0.59 -2.27
C GLY A 106 3.71 -0.18 -3.13
N ARG A 107 2.86 -0.94 -2.47
CA ARG A 107 1.72 -1.59 -3.09
C ARG A 107 0.49 -1.37 -2.23
N PHE A 108 -0.53 -0.75 -2.80
CA PHE A 108 -1.84 -0.62 -2.20
C PHE A 108 -2.73 -1.75 -2.72
N THR A 109 -3.34 -2.52 -1.83
CA THR A 109 -4.17 -3.67 -2.17
C THR A 109 -5.46 -3.69 -1.40
N ILE A 110 -6.54 -4.08 -2.07
CA ILE A 110 -7.84 -4.36 -1.46
C ILE A 110 -8.20 -5.79 -1.82
N GLY A 111 -8.30 -6.63 -0.81
CA GLY A 111 -8.74 -8.02 -0.92
C GLY A 111 -10.22 -8.18 -0.57
N ASP A 112 -10.62 -9.42 -0.34
CA ASP A 112 -12.00 -9.73 0.06
C ASP A 112 -12.30 -9.34 1.51
N HIS A 113 -11.25 -9.22 2.34
CA HIS A 113 -11.39 -9.09 3.80
C HIS A 113 -10.81 -7.78 4.35
N ALA A 114 -9.77 -7.22 3.71
CA ALA A 114 -9.11 -6.04 4.23
C ALA A 114 -8.42 -5.22 3.13
N VAL A 115 -7.93 -4.05 3.54
CA VAL A 115 -7.06 -3.15 2.78
C VAL A 115 -5.67 -3.18 3.38
N SER A 116 -4.63 -3.20 2.56
CA SER A 116 -3.25 -3.06 3.02
C SER A 116 -2.43 -2.13 2.15
N THR A 117 -1.34 -1.63 2.74
CA THR A 117 -0.30 -0.90 2.03
C THR A 117 1.03 -1.54 2.40
N ASP A 118 1.64 -2.21 1.44
CA ASP A 118 2.91 -2.88 1.61
C ASP A 118 4.06 -2.00 1.08
N ILE A 119 5.22 -2.11 1.70
CA ILE A 119 6.46 -1.54 1.16
C ILE A 119 7.20 -2.63 0.39
N ALA A 120 7.84 -2.27 -0.71
CA ALA A 120 8.54 -3.20 -1.60
C ALA A 120 9.43 -4.17 -0.85
N GLY A 121 9.26 -5.46 -1.14
CA GLY A 121 10.10 -6.54 -0.65
C GLY A 121 9.99 -6.85 0.85
N LEU A 122 9.38 -5.97 1.64
CA LEU A 122 9.13 -6.22 3.05
C LEU A 122 7.73 -6.81 3.20
N ARG A 123 7.66 -8.06 3.59
CA ARG A 123 6.39 -8.67 3.97
C ARG A 123 5.84 -7.91 5.16
N GLN A 124 4.65 -7.35 5.01
CA GLN A 124 3.93 -6.88 6.19
C GLN A 124 3.51 -8.09 7.02
N THR A 125 4.36 -8.46 7.93
CA THR A 125 4.08 -9.47 8.96
C THR A 125 3.31 -8.88 10.13
N SER A 126 3.28 -7.54 10.23
CA SER A 126 2.58 -6.85 11.31
C SER A 126 1.20 -6.36 10.84
N SER A 127 0.29 -6.25 11.77
CA SER A 127 -1.03 -5.61 11.61
C SER A 127 -0.94 -4.13 11.19
N PHE A 128 0.27 -3.57 11.13
CA PHE A 128 0.50 -2.18 10.77
C PHE A 128 0.15 -1.93 9.32
N GLY A 129 -0.91 -1.18 9.10
CA GLY A 129 -1.36 -0.80 7.76
C GLY A 129 -2.42 -1.72 7.14
N VAL A 130 -2.80 -2.81 7.76
CA VAL A 130 -3.96 -3.63 7.34
C VAL A 130 -5.21 -3.15 8.04
N VAL A 131 -6.23 -2.77 7.27
CA VAL A 131 -7.53 -2.35 7.80
C VAL A 131 -8.59 -3.32 7.29
N PRO A 132 -9.22 -4.11 8.17
CA PRO A 132 -10.34 -4.99 7.80
C PRO A 132 -11.50 -4.20 7.19
N LEU A 133 -12.12 -4.74 6.12
CA LEU A 133 -13.24 -4.08 5.45
C LEU A 133 -14.45 -3.88 6.37
N VAL A 134 -14.62 -4.78 7.34
CA VAL A 134 -15.70 -4.68 8.34
C VAL A 134 -15.58 -3.42 9.22
N LEU A 135 -14.38 -2.88 9.38
CA LEU A 135 -14.12 -1.66 10.14
C LEU A 135 -14.23 -0.38 9.30
N VAL A 136 -14.26 -0.49 7.96
CA VAL A 136 -14.39 0.68 7.07
C VAL A 136 -15.82 1.21 7.15
N SER A 137 -15.96 2.48 7.53
CA SER A 137 -17.26 3.14 7.67
C SER A 137 -17.61 3.99 6.45
N GLU A 138 -16.66 4.78 5.96
CA GLU A 138 -16.94 5.78 4.93
C GLU A 138 -15.74 6.00 4.01
N VAL A 139 -16.02 6.33 2.75
CA VAL A 139 -15.02 6.61 1.71
C VAL A 139 -15.41 7.89 0.98
N VAL A 140 -14.48 8.82 0.82
CA VAL A 140 -14.70 10.10 0.16
C VAL A 140 -13.57 10.39 -0.82
N GLU A 141 -13.90 10.85 -2.02
CA GLU A 141 -12.90 11.39 -2.94
C GLU A 141 -12.47 12.79 -2.46
N GLY A 142 -11.16 13.03 -2.43
CA GLY A 142 -10.60 14.30 -1.99
C GLY A 142 -10.09 14.30 -0.54
N ARG A 143 -10.19 15.46 0.09
CA ARG A 143 -9.79 15.64 1.49
C ARG A 143 -10.83 15.05 2.43
N ALA A 144 -10.36 14.51 3.54
CA ALA A 144 -11.25 14.09 4.62
C ALA A 144 -12.15 15.26 5.05
N PRO A 145 -13.45 15.02 5.25
CA PRO A 145 -14.37 16.03 5.79
C PRO A 145 -13.93 16.53 7.17
N GLN A 146 -14.41 17.73 7.52
CA GLN A 146 -14.23 18.27 8.87
C GLN A 146 -14.91 17.34 9.89
N GLY A 147 -14.26 17.12 11.01
CA GLY A 147 -14.75 16.23 12.07
C GLY A 147 -14.22 14.80 12.01
N TRP A 148 -13.53 14.39 10.93
CA TRP A 148 -12.82 13.11 10.93
C TRP A 148 -11.53 13.21 11.73
N ALA A 149 -11.09 12.08 12.30
CA ALA A 149 -9.76 11.98 12.87
C ALA A 149 -8.70 12.36 11.81
N THR A 150 -7.60 12.97 12.24
CA THR A 150 -6.53 13.39 11.33
C THR A 150 -6.06 12.22 10.47
N PRO A 151 -6.23 12.27 9.15
CA PRO A 151 -5.98 11.14 8.29
C PRO A 151 -4.48 10.87 8.12
N LYS A 152 -4.08 9.62 8.32
CA LYS A 152 -2.71 9.16 8.08
C LYS A 152 -2.48 8.95 6.59
N ALA A 153 -1.48 9.60 6.02
CA ALA A 153 -1.15 9.43 4.60
C ALA A 153 -0.54 8.05 4.34
N ARG A 154 -1.13 7.30 3.43
CA ARG A 154 -0.63 6.03 2.90
C ARG A 154 -0.21 6.23 1.45
N GLY A 155 1.08 6.11 1.18
CA GLY A 155 1.64 6.45 -0.12
C GLY A 155 1.87 7.95 -0.32
N GLY A 156 2.27 8.34 -1.53
CA GLY A 156 2.58 9.71 -1.92
C GLY A 156 1.75 10.17 -3.13
N TRP A 157 1.70 11.50 -3.29
CA TRP A 157 1.11 12.10 -4.48
C TRP A 157 1.95 11.77 -5.73
N TRP A 158 1.25 11.48 -6.83
CA TRP A 158 1.84 11.36 -8.15
C TRP A 158 0.90 11.96 -9.21
N PRO A 159 1.42 12.47 -10.32
CA PRO A 159 0.59 12.95 -11.44
C PRO A 159 -0.40 11.88 -11.91
N GLY A 160 -1.62 12.31 -12.23
CA GLY A 160 -2.69 11.41 -12.70
C GLY A 160 -3.37 10.58 -11.60
N ARG A 161 -3.07 10.82 -10.32
CA ARG A 161 -3.74 10.18 -9.20
C ARG A 161 -4.65 11.14 -8.46
N ARG A 162 -5.75 10.61 -7.99
CA ARG A 162 -6.72 11.33 -7.17
C ARG A 162 -6.65 10.86 -5.73
N ARG A 163 -6.92 11.76 -4.83
CA ARG A 163 -6.91 11.49 -3.40
C ARG A 163 -8.22 10.83 -2.98
N VAL A 164 -8.12 9.76 -2.21
CA VAL A 164 -9.25 9.12 -1.53
C VAL A 164 -8.97 9.12 -0.04
N SER A 165 -9.96 9.51 0.74
CA SER A 165 -9.94 9.48 2.21
C SER A 165 -10.89 8.41 2.68
N VAL A 166 -10.42 7.59 3.63
CA VAL A 166 -11.15 6.44 4.17
C VAL A 166 -11.23 6.59 5.68
N ARG A 167 -12.46 6.53 6.22
CA ARG A 167 -12.75 6.50 7.66
C ARG A 167 -12.94 5.05 8.09
N HIS A 168 -12.35 4.69 9.20
CA HIS A 168 -12.47 3.34 9.75
C HIS A 168 -12.37 3.36 11.26
N LEU A 169 -12.85 2.29 11.90
CA LEU A 169 -12.58 2.05 13.30
C LEU A 169 -11.20 1.41 13.48
N ASP A 170 -10.62 1.61 14.64
CA ASP A 170 -9.40 0.91 15.05
C ASP A 170 -9.69 -0.54 15.44
N ASP A 171 -8.67 -1.27 15.82
CA ASP A 171 -8.74 -2.67 16.23
C ASP A 171 -9.59 -2.89 17.51
N ASP A 172 -9.77 -1.85 18.30
CA ASP A 172 -10.67 -1.84 19.47
C ASP A 172 -12.16 -1.77 19.09
N GLY A 173 -12.47 -1.48 17.82
CA GLY A 173 -13.83 -1.32 17.32
C GLY A 173 -14.54 -0.06 17.79
N LEU A 174 -13.85 0.84 18.52
CA LEU A 174 -14.41 2.02 19.14
C LEU A 174 -13.75 3.32 18.66
N THR A 175 -12.44 3.32 18.54
CA THR A 175 -11.66 4.51 18.18
C THR A 175 -11.75 4.77 16.67
N GLU A 176 -12.20 5.96 16.30
CA GLU A 176 -12.23 6.37 14.90
C GLU A 176 -10.85 6.77 14.40
N LYS A 177 -10.47 6.25 13.26
CA LYS A 177 -9.25 6.58 12.51
C LYS A 177 -9.58 6.89 11.06
N ALA A 178 -8.67 7.57 10.40
CA ALA A 178 -8.76 7.82 8.97
C ALA A 178 -7.40 7.66 8.30
N PHE A 179 -7.42 7.30 7.03
CA PHE A 179 -6.24 7.37 6.19
C PHE A 179 -6.56 7.98 4.83
N THR A 180 -5.54 8.47 4.16
CA THR A 180 -5.63 8.94 2.77
C THR A 180 -4.67 8.17 1.89
N VAL A 181 -5.12 7.89 0.68
CA VAL A 181 -4.32 7.23 -0.36
C VAL A 181 -4.51 7.96 -1.69
N TRP A 182 -3.49 7.93 -2.54
CA TRP A 182 -3.54 8.47 -3.89
C TRP A 182 -3.73 7.33 -4.88
N VAL A 183 -4.86 7.30 -5.57
CA VAL A 183 -5.26 6.19 -6.43
C VAL A 183 -5.51 6.64 -7.87
N ARG A 184 -5.39 5.72 -8.82
CA ARG A 184 -5.67 5.98 -10.23
C ARG A 184 -7.16 6.08 -10.49
N ASP A 185 -7.93 5.22 -9.85
CA ASP A 185 -9.37 5.11 -10.02
C ASP A 185 -10.07 5.11 -8.65
N PRO A 186 -10.59 6.26 -8.20
CA PRO A 186 -11.34 6.36 -6.94
C PRO A 186 -12.61 5.53 -6.92
N ALA A 187 -13.32 5.43 -8.07
CA ALA A 187 -14.56 4.68 -8.16
C ALA A 187 -14.29 3.18 -7.96
N ALA A 188 -13.30 2.63 -8.64
CA ALA A 188 -12.90 1.23 -8.46
C ALA A 188 -12.45 0.92 -7.02
N VAL A 189 -11.81 1.88 -6.35
CA VAL A 189 -11.45 1.73 -4.92
C VAL A 189 -12.69 1.71 -4.04
N ALA A 190 -13.64 2.61 -4.26
CA ALA A 190 -14.89 2.66 -3.51
C ALA A 190 -15.71 1.37 -3.69
N ASP A 191 -15.83 0.90 -4.92
CA ASP A 191 -16.50 -0.36 -5.24
C ASP A 191 -15.81 -1.55 -4.57
N ALA A 192 -14.47 -1.61 -4.62
CA ALA A 192 -13.69 -2.65 -3.97
C ALA A 192 -13.85 -2.66 -2.44
N LEU A 193 -14.03 -1.47 -1.84
CA LEU A 193 -14.32 -1.31 -0.42
C LEU A 193 -15.79 -1.61 -0.07
N GLY A 194 -16.67 -1.74 -1.07
CA GLY A 194 -18.12 -1.89 -0.87
C GLY A 194 -18.78 -0.64 -0.26
N ARG A 195 -18.23 0.53 -0.53
CA ARG A 195 -18.71 1.82 -0.04
C ARG A 195 -18.81 2.79 -1.21
N PRO A 196 -20.03 3.18 -1.66
CA PRO A 196 -20.19 4.12 -2.75
C PRO A 196 -19.61 5.48 -2.39
N LEU A 197 -19.01 6.16 -3.38
CA LEU A 197 -18.60 7.55 -3.20
C LEU A 197 -19.88 8.43 -3.06
N PRO A 198 -19.91 9.36 -2.13
CA PRO A 198 -20.98 10.36 -2.08
C PRO A 198 -20.96 11.15 -3.39
N ARG A 199 -22.15 11.37 -3.93
CA ARG A 199 -22.37 12.17 -5.15
C ARG A 199 -22.26 13.63 -4.86
#